data_dc8388698a6c92b14ee46b01be6d7a27
#
_entry.id   dc8388698a6c92b14ee46b01be6d7a27
#
_cell.length_a   1.000
_cell.length_b   1.000
_cell.length_c   1.000
_cell.angle_alpha   90.00
_cell.angle_beta   90.00
_cell.angle_gamma   90.00
#
_symmetry.space_group_name_H-M   'P 1'
#
loop_
_entity.id
_entity.type
_entity.pdbx_description
1 polymer ?
#
loop_
_entity_poly.entity_id
_entity_poly.type
_entity_poly.pdbx_seq_one_letter_code
_entity_poly.pdbx_strand_id
1 'polypeptide(L)'
;MRPRAGDPAPEFRGVTTDGTEIGLADFRGTKLVLYFYPMDFTPGCTAQACSLRDRNADIRAKGAQILGVSTQDAASHKRFTQTHRLNFPLLADADRSVARAYGAIGGGGLFGFAQAMMGLADRVTFIIDEQGTIAHVIGSPSVMNHAEEVLARL
;
A
#
# COMPACT_ATOMS: atom_id res chain seq x y z
N MET A 1 -4.98 1.28 16.18
CA MET A 1 -3.53 1.16 16.48
C MET A 1 -2.84 0.44 15.34
N ARG A 2 -1.67 0.92 14.97
CA ARG A 2 -0.92 0.32 13.86
C ARG A 2 -0.35 -1.04 14.28
N PRO A 3 -0.59 -2.12 13.52
CA PRO A 3 0.01 -3.41 13.82
C PRO A 3 1.52 -3.40 13.58
N ARG A 4 2.23 -4.31 14.22
CA ARG A 4 3.69 -4.40 14.19
C ARG A 4 4.13 -5.76 13.64
N ALA A 5 5.40 -5.88 13.34
CA ALA A 5 5.98 -7.16 12.93
C ALA A 5 5.68 -8.23 13.98
N GLY A 6 5.23 -9.39 13.52
CA GLY A 6 4.78 -10.49 14.35
C GLY A 6 3.29 -10.54 14.60
N ASP A 7 2.58 -9.44 14.38
CA ASP A 7 1.13 -9.42 14.54
C ASP A 7 0.43 -10.06 13.35
N PRO A 8 -0.76 -10.66 13.54
CA PRO A 8 -1.59 -11.04 12.41
C PRO A 8 -1.96 -9.80 11.61
N ALA A 9 -1.90 -9.89 10.28
CA ALA A 9 -2.36 -8.81 9.43
C ALA A 9 -3.89 -8.66 9.56
N PRO A 10 -4.40 -7.42 9.77
CA PRO A 10 -5.84 -7.20 9.79
C PRO A 10 -6.50 -7.60 8.48
N GLU A 11 -7.68 -8.24 8.59
CA GLU A 11 -8.48 -8.55 7.42
C GLU A 11 -8.92 -7.26 6.73
N PHE A 12 -9.00 -7.31 5.40
CA PHE A 12 -9.53 -6.21 4.62
C PHE A 12 -10.26 -6.75 3.40
N ARG A 13 -11.15 -5.94 2.87
CA ARG A 13 -11.78 -6.16 1.56
C ARG A 13 -11.96 -4.82 0.89
N GLY A 14 -11.89 -4.80 -0.43
CA GLY A 14 -12.09 -3.60 -1.19
C GLY A 14 -12.07 -3.88 -2.68
N VAL A 15 -12.26 -2.82 -3.47
CA VAL A 15 -12.34 -2.91 -4.92
C VAL A 15 -11.11 -2.26 -5.54
N THR A 16 -10.50 -2.97 -6.48
CA THR A 16 -9.34 -2.46 -7.22
C THR A 16 -9.76 -1.58 -8.39
N THR A 17 -8.77 -1.00 -9.06
CA THR A 17 -8.97 -0.10 -10.19
C THR A 17 -9.76 -0.74 -11.35
N ASP A 18 -9.68 -2.06 -11.49
CA ASP A 18 -10.39 -2.79 -12.56
C ASP A 18 -11.77 -3.31 -12.12
N GLY A 19 -12.22 -2.94 -10.92
CA GLY A 19 -13.51 -3.37 -10.40
C GLY A 19 -13.52 -4.71 -9.70
N THR A 20 -12.37 -5.35 -9.55
CA THR A 20 -12.26 -6.66 -8.87
C THR A 20 -12.29 -6.46 -7.36
N GLU A 21 -13.13 -7.23 -6.69
CA GLU A 21 -13.14 -7.26 -5.21
C GLU A 21 -12.05 -8.20 -4.72
N ILE A 22 -11.19 -7.70 -3.82
CA ILE A 22 -10.11 -8.49 -3.24
C ILE A 22 -10.04 -8.27 -1.73
N GLY A 23 -9.42 -9.22 -1.04
CA GLY A 23 -9.17 -9.14 0.39
C GLY A 23 -7.88 -9.85 0.75
N LEU A 24 -7.54 -9.81 2.03
CA LEU A 24 -6.30 -10.42 2.53
C LEU A 24 -6.20 -11.90 2.18
N ALA A 25 -7.33 -12.64 2.25
CA ALA A 25 -7.34 -14.07 1.99
C ALA A 25 -6.88 -14.42 0.56
N ASP A 26 -7.05 -13.50 -0.39
CA ASP A 26 -6.66 -13.74 -1.78
C ASP A 26 -5.14 -13.79 -1.97
N PHE A 27 -4.39 -13.34 -0.98
CA PHE A 27 -2.92 -13.34 -1.02
C PHE A 27 -2.30 -14.46 -0.18
N ARG A 28 -3.12 -15.33 0.42
CA ARG A 28 -2.63 -16.44 1.21
C ARG A 28 -1.73 -17.35 0.35
N GLY A 29 -0.56 -17.68 0.86
CA GLY A 29 0.43 -18.45 0.10
C GLY A 29 1.38 -17.58 -0.73
N THR A 30 1.20 -16.25 -0.71
CA THR A 30 2.03 -15.28 -1.40
C THR A 30 2.39 -14.17 -0.42
N LYS A 31 3.61 -13.64 -0.50
CA LYS A 31 3.95 -12.43 0.25
C LYS A 31 3.20 -11.25 -0.33
N LEU A 32 2.73 -10.35 0.52
CA LEU A 32 2.02 -9.15 0.10
C LEU A 32 2.78 -7.91 0.53
N VAL A 33 3.08 -7.05 -0.43
CA VAL A 33 3.61 -5.70 -0.16
C VAL A 33 2.41 -4.77 -0.20
N LEU A 34 1.89 -4.45 0.97
CA LEU A 34 0.70 -3.60 1.13
C LEU A 34 1.19 -2.21 1.50
N TYR A 35 1.13 -1.27 0.55
CA TYR A 35 1.62 0.08 0.84
C TYR A 35 0.50 1.09 0.79
N PHE A 36 0.46 1.92 1.83
CA PHE A 36 -0.47 3.05 1.95
C PHE A 36 0.24 4.33 1.53
N TYR A 37 -0.46 5.19 0.80
CA TYR A 37 0.08 6.47 0.36
C TYR A 37 -1.01 7.53 0.40
N PRO A 38 -0.63 8.83 0.57
CA PRO A 38 -1.63 9.87 0.80
C PRO A 38 -2.54 10.18 -0.39
N MET A 39 -2.00 10.36 -1.59
CA MET A 39 -2.81 10.85 -2.70
C MET A 39 -2.19 10.55 -4.06
N ASP A 40 -3.03 10.12 -5.01
CA ASP A 40 -2.64 9.95 -6.41
C ASP A 40 -2.09 11.27 -6.98
N PHE A 41 -1.15 11.16 -7.90
CA PHE A 41 -0.57 12.28 -8.65
C PHE A 41 0.29 13.27 -7.87
N THR A 42 0.49 13.09 -6.57
CA THR A 42 1.47 13.89 -5.85
C THR A 42 2.88 13.44 -6.23
N PRO A 43 3.90 14.34 -6.20
CA PRO A 43 5.26 13.97 -6.63
C PRO A 43 5.86 12.80 -5.85
N GLY A 44 5.70 12.78 -4.52
CA GLY A 44 6.22 11.71 -3.69
C GLY A 44 5.52 10.37 -3.95
N CYS A 45 4.20 10.38 -4.06
CA CYS A 45 3.43 9.16 -4.32
C CYS A 45 3.69 8.63 -5.73
N THR A 46 3.87 9.52 -6.70
CA THR A 46 4.22 9.14 -8.07
C THR A 46 5.61 8.49 -8.11
N ALA A 47 6.60 9.09 -7.45
CA ALA A 47 7.95 8.51 -7.38
C ALA A 47 7.95 7.13 -6.74
N GLN A 48 7.21 6.97 -5.64
CA GLN A 48 7.08 5.69 -4.95
C GLN A 48 6.46 4.63 -5.85
N ALA A 49 5.34 4.96 -6.49
CA ALA A 49 4.65 4.03 -7.39
C ALA A 49 5.53 3.63 -8.57
N CYS A 50 6.23 4.57 -9.17
CA CYS A 50 7.12 4.28 -10.29
C CYS A 50 8.32 3.42 -9.89
N SER A 51 8.86 3.65 -8.69
CA SER A 51 9.92 2.80 -8.14
C SER A 51 9.45 1.33 -8.05
N LEU A 52 8.28 1.11 -7.49
CA LEU A 52 7.71 -0.23 -7.36
C LEU A 52 7.39 -0.84 -8.73
N ARG A 53 6.82 -0.04 -9.64
CA ARG A 53 6.53 -0.49 -11.01
C ARG A 53 7.79 -1.01 -11.71
N ASP A 54 8.87 -0.25 -11.63
CA ASP A 54 10.10 -0.56 -12.35
C ASP A 54 10.78 -1.82 -11.83
N ARG A 55 10.56 -2.18 -10.57
CA ARG A 55 11.17 -3.36 -9.93
C ARG A 55 10.15 -4.45 -9.61
N ASN A 56 8.92 -4.35 -10.14
CA ASN A 56 7.87 -5.31 -9.82
C ASN A 56 8.24 -6.74 -10.26
N ALA A 57 8.92 -6.89 -11.39
CA ALA A 57 9.37 -8.21 -11.83
C ALA A 57 10.29 -8.87 -10.80
N ASP A 58 11.20 -8.11 -10.20
CA ASP A 58 12.10 -8.62 -9.16
C ASP A 58 11.34 -8.96 -7.88
N ILE A 59 10.36 -8.14 -7.53
CA ILE A 59 9.50 -8.38 -6.36
C ILE A 59 8.69 -9.66 -6.57
N ARG A 60 8.11 -9.84 -7.74
CA ARG A 60 7.36 -11.05 -8.07
C ARG A 60 8.24 -12.29 -8.10
N ALA A 61 9.48 -12.16 -8.56
CA ALA A 61 10.44 -13.26 -8.55
C ALA A 61 10.75 -13.76 -7.14
N LYS A 62 10.54 -12.92 -6.13
CA LYS A 62 10.69 -13.32 -4.72
C LYS A 62 9.38 -13.83 -4.10
N GLY A 63 8.36 -14.07 -4.90
CA GLY A 63 7.08 -14.61 -4.44
C GLY A 63 6.17 -13.58 -3.79
N ALA A 64 6.32 -12.31 -4.14
CA ALA A 64 5.54 -11.22 -3.56
C ALA A 64 4.69 -10.51 -4.61
N GLN A 65 3.55 -9.99 -4.16
CA GLN A 65 2.67 -9.14 -4.96
C GLN A 65 2.53 -7.79 -4.27
N ILE A 66 2.28 -6.74 -5.06
CA ILE A 66 2.12 -5.38 -4.57
C ILE A 66 0.64 -5.00 -4.62
N LEU A 67 0.15 -4.38 -3.56
CA LEU A 67 -1.15 -3.73 -3.53
C LEU A 67 -0.98 -2.35 -2.91
N GLY A 68 -1.29 -1.31 -3.68
CA GLY A 68 -1.28 0.06 -3.17
C GLY A 68 -2.67 0.43 -2.66
N VAL A 69 -2.72 1.18 -1.57
CA VAL A 69 -3.99 1.60 -0.95
C VAL A 69 -3.95 3.09 -0.70
N SER A 70 -4.99 3.78 -1.16
CA SER A 70 -5.18 5.19 -0.88
C SER A 70 -6.68 5.49 -0.85
N THR A 71 -7.04 6.65 -0.32
CA THR A 71 -8.44 6.97 -0.03
C THR A 71 -9.18 7.67 -1.18
N GLN A 72 -8.54 7.85 -2.32
CA GLN A 72 -9.20 8.36 -3.51
C GLN A 72 -10.09 7.27 -4.13
N ASP A 73 -11.00 7.68 -5.01
CA ASP A 73 -11.93 6.75 -5.64
C ASP A 73 -11.27 5.92 -6.75
N ALA A 74 -12.01 4.94 -7.25
CA ALA A 74 -11.51 4.04 -8.29
C ALA A 74 -11.19 4.80 -9.60
N ALA A 75 -11.93 5.85 -9.92
CA ALA A 75 -11.68 6.65 -11.13
C ALA A 75 -10.32 7.36 -11.06
N SER A 76 -9.99 7.93 -9.91
CA SER A 76 -8.67 8.54 -9.68
C SER A 76 -7.55 7.52 -9.81
N HIS A 77 -7.70 6.37 -9.16
CA HIS A 77 -6.72 5.29 -9.23
C HIS A 77 -6.54 4.78 -10.66
N LYS A 78 -7.62 4.70 -11.40
CA LYS A 78 -7.55 4.27 -12.80
C LYS A 78 -6.73 5.25 -13.65
N ARG A 79 -6.98 6.55 -13.50
CA ARG A 79 -6.19 7.58 -14.20
C ARG A 79 -4.72 7.52 -13.80
N PHE A 80 -4.44 7.35 -12.51
CA PHE A 80 -3.08 7.26 -11.99
C PHE A 80 -2.37 6.03 -12.58
N THR A 81 -3.03 4.88 -12.56
CA THR A 81 -2.51 3.64 -13.14
C THR A 81 -2.19 3.79 -14.63
N GLN A 82 -3.11 4.39 -15.39
CA GLN A 82 -2.94 4.57 -16.82
C GLN A 82 -1.84 5.57 -17.16
N THR A 83 -1.80 6.69 -16.45
CA THR A 83 -0.81 7.75 -16.70
C THR A 83 0.61 7.26 -16.47
N HIS A 84 0.82 6.49 -15.41
CA HIS A 84 2.15 6.02 -15.02
C HIS A 84 2.39 4.55 -15.36
N ARG A 85 1.47 3.91 -16.06
CA ARG A 85 1.59 2.51 -16.50
C ARG A 85 1.92 1.58 -15.33
N LEU A 86 1.21 1.74 -14.23
CA LEU A 86 1.42 0.89 -13.06
C LEU A 86 1.02 -0.54 -13.39
N ASN A 87 1.85 -1.49 -12.98
CA ASN A 87 1.67 -2.92 -13.28
C ASN A 87 1.29 -3.73 -12.05
N PHE A 88 0.65 -3.08 -11.09
CA PHE A 88 0.11 -3.71 -9.90
C PHE A 88 -1.21 -3.01 -9.54
N PRO A 89 -2.10 -3.66 -8.79
CA PRO A 89 -3.40 -3.08 -8.47
C PRO A 89 -3.32 -2.01 -7.40
N LEU A 90 -4.26 -1.07 -7.46
CA LEU A 90 -4.52 -0.10 -6.41
C LEU A 90 -5.91 -0.36 -5.85
N LEU A 91 -6.06 -0.25 -4.54
CA LEU A 91 -7.33 -0.42 -3.85
C LEU A 91 -7.90 0.95 -3.49
N ALA A 92 -9.16 1.18 -3.86
CA ALA A 92 -9.86 2.41 -3.54
C ALA A 92 -10.48 2.31 -2.15
N ASP A 93 -9.86 2.94 -1.16
CA ASP A 93 -10.29 2.89 0.24
C ASP A 93 -11.06 4.17 0.60
N ALA A 94 -12.15 4.44 -0.13
CA ALA A 94 -12.88 5.69 -0.02
C ALA A 94 -13.48 5.91 1.38
N ASP A 95 -13.90 4.85 2.05
CA ASP A 95 -14.45 4.92 3.41
C ASP A 95 -13.36 4.83 4.50
N ARG A 96 -12.10 4.70 4.09
CA ARG A 96 -10.94 4.62 4.99
C ARG A 96 -10.93 3.42 5.92
N SER A 97 -11.72 2.41 5.65
CA SER A 97 -11.81 1.23 6.53
C SER A 97 -10.50 0.45 6.58
N VAL A 98 -9.84 0.28 5.44
CA VAL A 98 -8.57 -0.46 5.38
C VAL A 98 -7.46 0.36 6.06
N ALA A 99 -7.39 1.65 5.78
CA ALA A 99 -6.40 2.52 6.42
C ALA A 99 -6.57 2.54 7.93
N ARG A 100 -7.81 2.58 8.42
CA ARG A 100 -8.07 2.52 9.87
C ARG A 100 -7.67 1.19 10.47
N ALA A 101 -7.98 0.09 9.80
CA ALA A 101 -7.64 -1.25 10.28
C ALA A 101 -6.13 -1.41 10.48
N TYR A 102 -5.33 -0.78 9.61
CA TYR A 102 -3.87 -0.85 9.67
C TYR A 102 -3.23 0.32 10.41
N GLY A 103 -4.04 1.19 11.04
CA GLY A 103 -3.51 2.36 11.72
C GLY A 103 -2.73 3.29 10.79
N ALA A 104 -3.11 3.35 9.52
CA ALA A 104 -2.45 4.15 8.50
C ALA A 104 -3.13 5.51 8.29
N ILE A 105 -3.70 6.05 9.36
CA ILE A 105 -4.32 7.39 9.40
C ILE A 105 -3.95 8.03 10.73
N GLY A 106 -3.49 9.28 10.68
CA GLY A 106 -3.24 10.08 11.87
C GLY A 106 -1.93 9.81 12.59
N GLY A 107 -1.07 8.97 12.04
CA GLY A 107 0.28 8.78 12.55
C GLY A 107 1.22 9.83 11.97
N GLY A 108 2.37 10.05 12.60
CA GLY A 108 3.37 10.98 12.08
C GLY A 108 3.25 12.41 12.57
N GLY A 109 2.75 12.62 13.78
CA GLY A 109 2.74 13.92 14.45
C GLY A 109 1.78 14.92 13.81
N LEU A 110 2.16 16.18 13.80
CA LEU A 110 1.28 17.26 13.31
C LEU A 110 0.97 17.12 11.82
N PHE A 111 1.93 16.71 11.02
CA PHE A 111 1.74 16.51 9.58
C PHE A 111 0.75 15.36 9.33
N GLY A 112 0.90 14.24 10.03
CA GLY A 112 -0.03 13.11 9.92
C GLY A 112 -1.44 13.49 10.38
N PHE A 113 -1.55 14.32 11.42
CA PHE A 113 -2.84 14.83 11.87
C PHE A 113 -3.50 15.68 10.77
N ALA A 114 -2.75 16.56 10.13
CA ALA A 114 -3.27 17.40 9.04
C ALA A 114 -3.74 16.53 7.87
N GLN A 115 -2.99 15.49 7.50
CA GLN A 115 -3.40 14.55 6.45
C GLN A 115 -4.69 13.81 6.83
N ALA A 116 -4.80 13.37 8.08
CA ALA A 116 -6.00 12.68 8.56
C ALA A 116 -7.24 13.57 8.51
N MET A 117 -7.09 14.85 8.82
CA MET A 117 -8.17 15.84 8.71
C MET A 117 -8.66 15.98 7.28
N MET A 118 -7.79 15.78 6.29
CA MET A 118 -8.14 15.79 4.87
C MET A 118 -8.61 14.42 4.36
N GLY A 119 -8.67 13.41 5.23
CA GLY A 119 -9.07 12.06 4.84
C GLY A 119 -8.00 11.28 4.11
N LEU A 120 -6.73 11.67 4.24
CA LEU A 120 -5.62 11.04 3.53
C LEU A 120 -4.92 10.01 4.41
N ALA A 121 -4.48 8.92 3.80
CA ALA A 121 -3.70 7.90 4.50
C ALA A 121 -2.27 8.38 4.78
N ASP A 122 -1.66 7.79 5.79
CA ASP A 122 -0.23 7.93 6.05
C ASP A 122 0.56 7.16 5.01
N ARG A 123 1.84 7.50 4.85
CA ARG A 123 2.76 6.72 4.01
C ARG A 123 3.42 5.65 4.87
N VAL A 124 2.97 4.42 4.71
CA VAL A 124 3.50 3.27 5.46
C VAL A 124 3.33 2.00 4.62
N THR A 125 4.29 1.09 4.71
CA THR A 125 4.26 -0.17 3.98
C THR A 125 4.36 -1.33 4.95
N PHE A 126 3.48 -2.32 4.76
CA PHE A 126 3.49 -3.58 5.50
C PHE A 126 3.89 -4.70 4.56
N ILE A 127 4.85 -5.52 4.98
CA ILE A 127 5.18 -6.75 4.27
C ILE A 127 4.57 -7.89 5.04
N ILE A 128 3.64 -8.60 4.40
CA ILE A 128 2.84 -9.66 5.00
C ILE A 128 3.32 -10.97 4.39
N ASP A 129 3.57 -11.97 5.26
CA ASP A 129 4.07 -13.26 4.79
C ASP A 129 2.94 -14.15 4.23
N GLU A 130 3.32 -15.33 3.79
CA GLU A 130 2.40 -16.28 3.14
C GLU A 130 1.30 -16.78 4.07
N GLN A 131 1.48 -16.69 5.38
CA GLN A 131 0.52 -17.10 6.39
C GLN A 131 -0.38 -15.96 6.87
N GLY A 132 -0.18 -14.76 6.37
CA GLY A 132 -0.98 -13.60 6.77
C GLY A 132 -0.46 -12.91 8.03
N THR A 133 0.80 -13.10 8.38
CA THR A 133 1.46 -12.43 9.51
C THR A 133 2.32 -11.28 8.98
N ILE A 134 2.32 -10.16 9.68
CA ILE A 134 3.16 -9.03 9.31
C ILE A 134 4.62 -9.38 9.60
N ALA A 135 5.44 -9.43 8.55
CA ALA A 135 6.87 -9.72 8.68
C ALA A 135 7.68 -8.45 8.93
N HIS A 136 7.31 -7.36 8.27
CA HIS A 136 8.02 -6.08 8.39
C HIS A 136 7.05 -4.91 8.27
N VAL A 137 7.38 -3.80 8.93
CA VAL A 137 6.68 -2.51 8.78
C VAL A 137 7.72 -1.46 8.42
N ILE A 138 7.49 -0.78 7.30
CA ILE A 138 8.33 0.34 6.86
C ILE A 138 7.54 1.61 7.18
N GLY A 139 7.84 2.22 8.32
CA GLY A 139 7.07 3.35 8.84
C GLY A 139 7.38 4.68 8.16
N SER A 140 8.54 4.80 7.54
CA SER A 140 8.97 6.01 6.83
C SER A 140 9.58 5.62 5.49
N PRO A 141 8.76 5.17 4.52
CA PRO A 141 9.29 4.72 3.23
C PRO A 141 10.00 5.83 2.47
N SER A 142 11.12 5.48 1.83
CA SER A 142 11.75 6.36 0.86
C SER A 142 10.93 6.40 -0.41
N VAL A 143 10.50 7.58 -0.85
CA VAL A 143 9.68 7.66 -2.08
C VAL A 143 10.49 7.35 -3.32
N MET A 144 11.78 7.64 -3.32
CA MET A 144 12.65 7.43 -4.49
C MET A 144 13.20 6.01 -4.58
N ASN A 145 13.42 5.35 -3.45
CA ASN A 145 14.10 4.05 -3.38
C ASN A 145 13.24 2.98 -2.71
N HIS A 146 11.93 3.12 -2.80
CA HIS A 146 11.04 2.22 -2.05
C HIS A 146 11.16 0.76 -2.50
N ALA A 147 11.36 0.52 -3.80
CA ALA A 147 11.53 -0.85 -4.29
C ALA A 147 12.74 -1.54 -3.66
N GLU A 148 13.85 -0.82 -3.48
CA GLU A 148 15.04 -1.37 -2.84
C GLU A 148 14.79 -1.69 -1.37
N GLU A 149 14.06 -0.82 -0.66
CA GLU A 149 13.66 -1.07 0.74
C GLU A 149 12.83 -2.34 0.86
N VAL A 150 11.87 -2.51 -0.06
CA VAL A 150 11.00 -3.69 -0.09
C VAL A 150 11.81 -4.94 -0.41
N LEU A 151 12.62 -4.89 -1.46
CA LEU A 151 13.41 -6.05 -1.90
C LEU A 151 14.37 -6.53 -0.81
N ALA A 152 14.92 -5.63 -0.01
CA ALA A 152 15.82 -5.98 1.08
C ALA A 152 15.11 -6.78 2.19
N ARG A 153 13.79 -6.77 2.23
CA ARG A 153 12.97 -7.43 3.25
C ARG A 153 12.19 -8.64 2.73
N LEU A 154 12.37 -8.99 1.48
CA LEU A 154 11.71 -10.16 0.88
C LEU A 154 12.68 -11.42 0.85
#